data_48d4946af8bbe8b9afd0bb0332bea31d
#
_entry.id   48d4946af8bbe8b9afd0bb0332bea31d
#
_cell.length_a   1.000
_cell.length_b   1.000
_cell.length_c   1.000
_cell.angle_alpha   90.00
_cell.angle_beta   90.00
_cell.angle_gamma   90.00
#
_symmetry.space_group_name_H-M   'P 1'
#
loop_
_entity.id
_entity.type
_entity.pdbx_description
1 polymer ?
#
loop_
_entity_poly.entity_id
_entity_poly.type
_entity_poly.pdbx_seq_one_letter_code
_entity_poly.pdbx_strand_id
1 'polypeptide(L)'
;MSKATLQRRPLVKKILDGADDNLLVIAGLGSPNWDITEAGDRPLNMPLWGGMGAPVGMGLGLAMAQPTKRVLVITGDGDMLMSMGALATVAAQGPDNLAICVLDNEKFGETGNQATHTSPRNNGPTDSGAGTDLSVIAKGCGIADSAMVRDQAEVAQLVKDLRMKKGPVFRVVKVMVEKLDFVMPPQDGAHLKDRFRQALLGSA
;
A
#
# COMPACT_ATOMS: atom_id res chain seq x y z
N MET A 1 -19.08 13.27 6.01
CA MET A 1 -17.63 13.22 5.66
C MET A 1 -17.44 13.75 4.26
N SER A 2 -16.40 14.55 3.96
CA SER A 2 -16.13 15.05 2.62
C SER A 2 -15.81 13.88 1.69
N LYS A 3 -16.30 13.94 0.45
CA LYS A 3 -16.00 12.95 -0.58
C LYS A 3 -14.50 12.95 -0.86
N ALA A 4 -13.89 11.76 -1.02
CA ALA A 4 -12.48 11.66 -1.41
C ALA A 4 -12.22 12.41 -2.73
N THR A 5 -11.14 13.16 -2.80
CA THR A 5 -10.78 14.00 -3.95
C THR A 5 -9.50 13.58 -4.65
N LEU A 6 -8.69 12.72 -4.01
CA LEU A 6 -7.42 12.25 -4.55
C LEU A 6 -7.63 11.18 -5.62
N GLN A 7 -7.04 11.40 -6.78
CA GLN A 7 -6.97 10.41 -7.84
C GLN A 7 -5.83 9.44 -7.57
N ARG A 8 -6.12 8.16 -7.61
CA ARG A 8 -5.23 7.07 -7.21
C ARG A 8 -3.97 6.99 -8.09
N ARG A 9 -4.13 6.93 -9.40
CA ARG A 9 -3.01 6.71 -10.34
C ARG A 9 -2.03 7.89 -10.39
N PRO A 10 -2.46 9.16 -10.50
CA PRO A 10 -1.57 10.31 -10.39
C PRO A 10 -0.84 10.38 -9.04
N LEU A 11 -1.50 9.96 -7.96
CA LEU A 11 -0.91 9.91 -6.64
C LEU A 11 0.25 8.89 -6.58
N VAL A 12 0.01 7.64 -7.04
CA VAL A 12 1.03 6.58 -7.06
C VAL A 12 2.21 6.99 -7.95
N LYS A 13 1.94 7.58 -9.12
CA LYS A 13 2.99 8.13 -9.97
C LYS A 13 3.86 9.15 -9.22
N LYS A 14 3.24 10.04 -8.47
CA LYS A 14 3.96 11.05 -7.67
C LYS A 14 4.76 10.44 -6.51
N ILE A 15 4.25 9.38 -5.88
CA ILE A 15 4.96 8.64 -4.82
C ILE A 15 6.21 7.96 -5.38
N LEU A 16 6.15 7.44 -6.61
CA LEU A 16 7.23 6.70 -7.25
C LEU A 16 8.13 7.55 -8.16
N ASP A 17 7.81 8.83 -8.36
CA ASP A 17 8.62 9.74 -9.16
C ASP A 17 10.05 9.84 -8.61
N GLY A 18 11.05 9.70 -9.51
CA GLY A 18 12.46 9.65 -9.11
C GLY A 18 12.84 8.46 -8.22
N ALA A 19 12.08 7.34 -8.29
CA ALA A 19 12.46 6.11 -7.59
C ALA A 19 13.75 5.52 -8.15
N ASP A 20 14.72 5.30 -7.27
CA ASP A 20 16.03 4.71 -7.57
C ASP A 20 16.14 3.26 -7.04
N ASP A 21 17.33 2.67 -7.15
CA ASP A 21 17.59 1.31 -6.69
C ASP A 21 17.61 1.15 -5.16
N ASN A 22 17.44 2.22 -4.40
CA ASN A 22 17.28 2.17 -2.96
C ASN A 22 15.82 1.98 -2.53
N LEU A 23 14.86 2.13 -3.45
CA LEU A 23 13.44 1.93 -3.18
C LEU A 23 12.95 0.57 -3.70
N LEU A 24 12.56 -0.30 -2.80
CA LEU A 24 11.92 -1.58 -3.07
C LEU A 24 10.41 -1.44 -2.86
N VAL A 25 9.61 -1.85 -3.84
CA VAL A 25 8.14 -1.67 -3.79
C VAL A 25 7.44 -3.02 -3.80
N ILE A 26 6.55 -3.25 -2.83
CA ILE A 26 5.62 -4.37 -2.83
C ILE A 26 4.22 -3.82 -3.05
N ALA A 27 3.52 -4.29 -4.07
CA ALA A 27 2.16 -3.87 -4.32
C ALA A 27 1.16 -5.00 -4.09
N GLY A 28 0.06 -4.68 -3.40
CA GLY A 28 -1.04 -5.60 -3.16
C GLY A 28 -1.89 -5.84 -4.38
N LEU A 29 -2.75 -6.85 -4.30
CA LEU A 29 -3.66 -7.27 -5.37
C LEU A 29 -4.52 -6.10 -5.90
N GLY A 30 -4.78 -6.13 -7.18
CA GLY A 30 -5.71 -5.24 -7.87
C GLY A 30 -5.10 -3.89 -8.24
N SER A 31 -5.82 -2.84 -7.94
CA SER A 31 -5.48 -1.46 -8.32
C SER A 31 -4.05 -1.02 -8.00
N PRO A 32 -3.45 -1.36 -6.86
CA PRO A 32 -2.06 -1.01 -6.58
C PRO A 32 -1.08 -1.57 -7.60
N ASN A 33 -1.29 -2.80 -8.09
CA ASN A 33 -0.43 -3.41 -9.11
C ASN A 33 -0.46 -2.66 -10.43
N TRP A 34 -1.65 -2.25 -10.87
CA TRP A 34 -1.82 -1.51 -12.13
C TRP A 34 -1.23 -0.11 -12.04
N ASP A 35 -1.36 0.51 -10.88
CA ASP A 35 -0.90 1.88 -10.69
C ASP A 35 0.63 1.98 -10.57
N ILE A 36 1.30 1.01 -9.92
CA ILE A 36 2.76 0.98 -9.92
C ILE A 36 3.32 0.66 -11.31
N THR A 37 2.61 -0.17 -12.09
CA THR A 37 3.00 -0.50 -13.47
C THR A 37 2.85 0.69 -14.39
N GLU A 38 1.76 1.44 -14.27
CA GLU A 38 1.54 2.70 -15.03
C GLU A 38 2.56 3.78 -14.66
N ALA A 39 2.97 3.84 -13.40
CA ALA A 39 4.01 4.78 -12.97
C ALA A 39 5.39 4.46 -13.54
N GLY A 40 5.59 3.24 -14.00
CA GLY A 40 6.82 2.72 -14.61
C GLY A 40 7.16 1.34 -14.06
N ASP A 41 7.15 0.32 -14.92
CA ASP A 41 7.52 -1.04 -14.51
C ASP A 41 9.03 -1.11 -14.23
N ARG A 42 9.38 -1.33 -12.97
CA ARG A 42 10.77 -1.44 -12.50
C ARG A 42 11.05 -2.85 -12.00
N PRO A 43 12.26 -3.40 -12.21
CA PRO A 43 12.62 -4.71 -11.67
C PRO A 43 12.50 -4.80 -10.13
N LEU A 44 12.63 -3.69 -9.41
CA LEU A 44 12.48 -3.59 -7.96
C LEU A 44 11.03 -3.28 -7.50
N ASN A 45 10.07 -3.41 -8.42
CA ASN A 45 8.64 -3.45 -8.10
C ASN A 45 8.17 -4.91 -8.11
N MET A 46 7.56 -5.34 -7.01
CA MET A 46 6.99 -6.68 -6.85
C MET A 46 5.47 -6.60 -6.76
N PRO A 47 4.75 -6.65 -7.88
CA PRO A 47 3.29 -6.73 -7.90
C PRO A 47 2.85 -8.15 -7.49
N LEU A 48 1.88 -8.23 -6.56
CA LEU A 48 1.31 -9.50 -6.13
C LEU A 48 0.02 -9.80 -6.87
N TRP A 49 0.00 -10.93 -7.59
CA TRP A 49 -1.17 -11.39 -8.34
C TRP A 49 -2.20 -12.14 -7.51
N GLY A 50 -1.90 -12.44 -6.29
CA GLY A 50 -2.74 -13.16 -5.35
C GLY A 50 -2.24 -12.92 -3.94
N GLY A 51 -2.68 -13.73 -2.99
CA GLY A 51 -2.23 -13.61 -1.62
C GLY A 51 -2.73 -12.33 -0.96
N MET A 52 -4.00 -12.03 -1.12
CA MET A 52 -4.66 -10.93 -0.42
C MET A 52 -4.34 -10.98 1.08
N GLY A 53 -3.89 -9.85 1.65
CA GLY A 53 -3.35 -9.76 3.01
C GLY A 53 -1.84 -9.99 3.13
N ALA A 54 -1.13 -10.47 2.10
CA ALA A 54 0.30 -10.77 2.15
C ALA A 54 1.25 -9.56 2.05
N PRO A 55 0.91 -8.42 1.40
CA PRO A 55 1.88 -7.37 1.09
C PRO A 55 2.62 -6.83 2.31
N VAL A 56 1.92 -6.62 3.42
CA VAL A 56 2.52 -6.06 4.66
C VAL A 56 3.53 -7.03 5.26
N GLY A 57 3.18 -8.33 5.33
CA GLY A 57 4.10 -9.37 5.83
C GLY A 57 5.33 -9.52 4.94
N MET A 58 5.16 -9.49 3.62
CA MET A 58 6.28 -9.51 2.67
C MET A 58 7.16 -8.27 2.80
N GLY A 59 6.54 -7.08 2.88
CA GLY A 59 7.26 -5.82 3.09
C GLY A 59 8.06 -5.81 4.38
N LEU A 60 7.52 -6.34 5.46
CA LEU A 60 8.23 -6.50 6.73
C LEU A 60 9.45 -7.42 6.59
N GLY A 61 9.25 -8.61 6.02
CA GLY A 61 10.35 -9.56 5.80
C GLY A 61 11.46 -8.97 4.92
N LEU A 62 11.08 -8.25 3.86
CA LEU A 62 12.03 -7.57 2.98
C LEU A 62 12.76 -6.43 3.70
N ALA A 63 12.07 -5.63 4.52
CA ALA A 63 12.69 -4.55 5.29
C ALA A 63 13.73 -5.06 6.30
N MET A 64 13.44 -6.18 6.95
CA MET A 64 14.37 -6.84 7.86
C MET A 64 15.57 -7.44 7.12
N ALA A 65 15.36 -8.01 5.94
CA ALA A 65 16.43 -8.61 5.12
C ALA A 65 17.31 -7.57 4.41
N GLN A 66 16.80 -6.36 4.19
CA GLN A 66 17.46 -5.28 3.45
C GLN A 66 17.47 -3.97 4.25
N PRO A 67 18.15 -3.89 5.40
CA PRO A 67 18.04 -2.78 6.33
C PRO A 67 18.57 -1.44 5.78
N THR A 68 19.38 -1.47 4.72
CA THR A 68 19.93 -0.28 4.06
C THR A 68 19.05 0.25 2.92
N LYS A 69 18.02 -0.50 2.51
CA LYS A 69 17.08 -0.13 1.45
C LYS A 69 15.78 0.39 2.05
N ARG A 70 15.11 1.30 1.36
CA ARG A 70 13.74 1.68 1.71
C ARG A 70 12.75 0.67 1.15
N VAL A 71 11.86 0.15 1.97
CA VAL A 71 10.77 -0.73 1.55
C VAL A 71 9.45 0.03 1.64
N LEU A 72 8.72 0.09 0.54
CA LEU A 72 7.41 0.69 0.43
C LEU A 72 6.38 -0.37 0.04
N VAL A 73 5.39 -0.56 0.90
CA VAL A 73 4.20 -1.36 0.60
C VAL A 73 3.10 -0.42 0.12
N ILE A 74 2.51 -0.68 -1.05
CA ILE A 74 1.32 0.00 -1.56
C ILE A 74 0.20 -1.04 -1.67
N THR A 75 -0.86 -0.88 -0.89
CA THR A 75 -1.95 -1.86 -0.82
C THR A 75 -3.31 -1.18 -0.81
N GLY A 76 -4.39 -1.94 -1.02
CA GLY A 76 -5.76 -1.45 -0.90
C GLY A 76 -6.30 -1.62 0.52
N ASP A 77 -7.40 -0.92 0.82
CA ASP A 77 -8.10 -1.05 2.10
C ASP A 77 -8.64 -2.46 2.34
N GLY A 78 -9.24 -3.09 1.33
CA GLY A 78 -9.73 -4.47 1.43
C GLY A 78 -8.62 -5.49 1.70
N ASP A 79 -7.48 -5.30 1.05
CA ASP A 79 -6.28 -6.12 1.24
C ASP A 79 -5.71 -5.93 2.66
N MET A 80 -5.61 -4.69 3.14
CA MET A 80 -5.14 -4.38 4.48
C MET A 80 -6.07 -4.92 5.58
N LEU A 81 -7.39 -4.87 5.37
CA LEU A 81 -8.37 -5.44 6.30
C LEU A 81 -8.16 -6.94 6.54
N MET A 82 -7.68 -7.69 5.55
CA MET A 82 -7.40 -9.12 5.71
C MET A 82 -6.16 -9.41 6.56
N SER A 83 -5.27 -8.46 6.75
CA SER A 83 -4.00 -8.66 7.47
C SER A 83 -3.75 -7.62 8.56
N MET A 84 -4.79 -7.08 9.17
CA MET A 84 -4.65 -6.09 10.27
C MET A 84 -3.74 -6.59 11.40
N GLY A 85 -3.78 -7.89 11.71
CA GLY A 85 -2.89 -8.50 12.71
C GLY A 85 -1.40 -8.39 12.37
N ALA A 86 -1.03 -8.28 11.10
CA ALA A 86 0.36 -8.07 10.70
C ALA A 86 0.91 -6.72 11.19
N LEU A 87 0.05 -5.72 11.44
CA LEU A 87 0.46 -4.42 11.98
C LEU A 87 1.07 -4.54 13.39
N ALA A 88 0.56 -5.46 14.21
CA ALA A 88 1.15 -5.73 15.52
C ALA A 88 2.57 -6.34 15.39
N THR A 89 2.78 -7.21 14.41
CA THR A 89 4.12 -7.76 14.12
C THR A 89 5.06 -6.67 13.58
N VAL A 90 4.59 -5.80 12.70
CA VAL A 90 5.35 -4.63 12.21
C VAL A 90 5.77 -3.74 13.38
N ALA A 91 4.85 -3.43 14.29
CA ALA A 91 5.14 -2.61 15.47
C ALA A 91 6.16 -3.28 16.40
N ALA A 92 6.03 -4.58 16.63
CA ALA A 92 6.94 -5.35 17.48
C ALA A 92 8.36 -5.42 16.91
N GLN A 93 8.51 -5.54 15.58
CA GLN A 93 9.82 -5.56 14.91
C GLN A 93 10.41 -4.16 14.73
N GLY A 94 9.58 -3.13 14.58
CA GLY A 94 9.97 -1.73 14.51
C GLY A 94 10.97 -1.37 13.41
N PRO A 95 10.83 -1.83 12.14
CA PRO A 95 11.84 -1.58 11.11
C PRO A 95 11.86 -0.10 10.71
N ASP A 96 13.02 0.53 10.82
CA ASP A 96 13.22 1.95 10.48
C ASP A 96 13.01 2.28 9.00
N ASN A 97 13.08 1.27 8.13
CA ASN A 97 13.09 1.40 6.68
C ASN A 97 11.78 1.00 5.99
N LEU A 98 10.72 0.68 6.75
CA LEU A 98 9.42 0.27 6.20
C LEU A 98 8.43 1.43 6.17
N ALA A 99 7.76 1.62 5.03
CA ALA A 99 6.55 2.43 4.91
C ALA A 99 5.41 1.62 4.28
N ILE A 100 4.20 1.86 4.76
CA ILE A 100 2.98 1.22 4.30
C ILE A 100 2.00 2.32 3.88
N CYS A 101 1.56 2.28 2.63
CA CYS A 101 0.57 3.17 2.03
C CYS A 101 -0.67 2.37 1.67
N VAL A 102 -1.79 2.67 2.31
CA VAL A 102 -3.08 2.07 2.01
C VAL A 102 -3.88 3.03 1.14
N LEU A 103 -4.20 2.62 -0.09
CA LEU A 103 -5.09 3.34 -1.00
C LEU A 103 -6.53 2.94 -0.67
N ASP A 104 -7.21 3.77 0.11
CA ASP A 104 -8.55 3.49 0.62
C ASP A 104 -9.61 4.14 -0.26
N ASN A 105 -10.19 3.35 -1.17
CA ASN A 105 -11.32 3.73 -2.01
C ASN A 105 -12.67 3.21 -1.48
N GLU A 106 -12.67 2.54 -0.34
CA GLU A 106 -13.86 1.97 0.30
C GLU A 106 -14.56 0.88 -0.53
N LYS A 107 -13.81 0.23 -1.48
CA LYS A 107 -14.38 -0.75 -2.41
C LYS A 107 -13.48 -1.96 -2.65
N PHE A 108 -14.09 -3.13 -2.78
CA PHE A 108 -13.48 -4.31 -3.35
C PHE A 108 -13.57 -4.26 -4.89
N GLY A 109 -12.58 -3.63 -5.53
CA GLY A 109 -12.60 -3.36 -6.98
C GLY A 109 -12.65 -4.62 -7.86
N GLU A 110 -11.95 -5.67 -7.46
CA GLU A 110 -11.82 -6.92 -8.23
C GLU A 110 -13.11 -7.75 -8.29
N THR A 111 -14.01 -7.59 -7.33
CA THR A 111 -15.20 -8.45 -7.19
C THR A 111 -16.51 -7.72 -7.52
N GLY A 112 -16.43 -6.48 -7.99
CA GLY A 112 -17.62 -5.72 -8.41
C GLY A 112 -17.93 -4.50 -7.55
N ASN A 113 -16.93 -3.90 -6.92
CA ASN A 113 -17.05 -2.65 -6.13
C ASN A 113 -18.00 -2.74 -4.93
N GLN A 114 -18.09 -3.89 -4.29
CA GLN A 114 -18.78 -3.97 -3.00
C GLN A 114 -18.09 -3.07 -1.97
N ALA A 115 -18.86 -2.53 -1.03
CA ALA A 115 -18.29 -1.72 0.03
C ALA A 115 -17.36 -2.54 0.93
N THR A 116 -16.16 -2.01 1.20
CA THR A 116 -15.30 -2.55 2.25
C THR A 116 -15.76 -2.06 3.62
N HIS A 117 -15.16 -2.58 4.68
CA HIS A 117 -15.47 -2.15 6.05
C HIS A 117 -14.87 -0.79 6.43
N THR A 118 -14.05 -0.18 5.56
CA THR A 118 -13.62 1.23 5.72
C THR A 118 -14.69 2.21 5.25
N SER A 119 -15.68 1.73 4.46
CA SER A 119 -16.85 2.52 4.06
C SER A 119 -17.74 2.85 5.27
N PRO A 120 -18.15 4.10 5.46
CA PRO A 120 -19.03 4.50 6.55
C PRO A 120 -20.46 3.94 6.43
N ARG A 121 -20.82 3.39 5.27
CA ARG A 121 -22.12 2.73 5.03
C ARG A 121 -21.88 1.26 4.75
N ASN A 122 -21.76 0.48 5.80
CA ASN A 122 -21.94 -0.95 5.69
C ASN A 122 -23.45 -1.22 5.74
N ASN A 123 -24.01 -1.87 4.71
CA ASN A 123 -25.45 -2.22 4.61
C ASN A 123 -25.89 -3.25 5.68
N GLY A 124 -25.29 -3.23 6.86
CA GLY A 124 -25.64 -4.10 7.97
C GLY A 124 -26.76 -3.53 8.85
N PRO A 125 -27.41 -4.37 9.66
CA PRO A 125 -28.50 -3.95 10.57
C PRO A 125 -28.07 -2.97 11.66
N THR A 126 -26.76 -2.77 11.84
CA THR A 126 -26.17 -1.77 12.73
C THR A 126 -25.44 -0.73 11.88
N ASP A 127 -26.18 0.20 11.27
CA ASP A 127 -25.62 1.37 10.62
C ASP A 127 -25.05 2.30 11.71
N SER A 128 -23.83 2.00 12.15
CA SER A 128 -23.11 2.83 13.15
C SER A 128 -22.57 4.12 12.52
N GLY A 129 -22.73 4.30 11.20
CA GLY A 129 -22.26 5.48 10.47
C GLY A 129 -20.73 5.64 10.40
N ALA A 130 -19.96 4.79 11.03
CA ALA A 130 -18.50 4.85 11.08
C ALA A 130 -17.88 3.64 10.37
N GLY A 131 -17.07 3.90 9.34
CA GLY A 131 -16.19 2.89 8.76
C GLY A 131 -14.98 2.61 9.65
N THR A 132 -14.31 1.49 9.39
CA THR A 132 -13.06 1.14 10.07
C THR A 132 -11.97 2.16 9.73
N ASP A 133 -11.36 2.78 10.73
CA ASP A 133 -10.20 3.65 10.55
C ASP A 133 -8.90 2.85 10.73
N LEU A 134 -8.30 2.47 9.61
CA LEU A 134 -7.05 1.68 9.60
C LEU A 134 -5.87 2.45 10.20
N SER A 135 -5.90 3.79 10.18
CA SER A 135 -4.84 4.59 10.79
C SER A 135 -4.89 4.54 12.33
N VAL A 136 -6.09 4.49 12.90
CA VAL A 136 -6.30 4.29 14.33
C VAL A 136 -5.92 2.88 14.75
N ILE A 137 -6.28 1.87 13.94
CA ILE A 137 -5.89 0.48 14.18
C ILE A 137 -4.37 0.34 14.20
N ALA A 138 -3.66 0.91 13.22
CA ALA A 138 -2.20 0.87 13.19
C ALA A 138 -1.57 1.49 14.45
N LYS A 139 -2.11 2.62 14.93
CA LYS A 139 -1.71 3.22 16.21
C LYS A 139 -1.97 2.28 17.39
N GLY A 140 -3.15 1.68 17.43
CA GLY A 140 -3.52 0.71 18.46
C GLY A 140 -2.62 -0.52 18.49
N CYS A 141 -2.07 -0.92 17.33
CA CYS A 141 -1.05 -1.97 17.22
C CYS A 141 0.35 -1.53 17.64
N GLY A 142 0.60 -0.24 17.87
CA GLY A 142 1.90 0.28 18.30
C GLY A 142 2.69 1.01 17.22
N ILE A 143 2.15 1.21 16.00
CA ILE A 143 2.77 2.03 14.95
C ILE A 143 2.44 3.51 15.25
N ALA A 144 3.30 4.19 16.00
CA ALA A 144 3.05 5.55 16.45
C ALA A 144 2.92 6.54 15.28
N ASP A 145 3.72 6.37 14.21
CA ASP A 145 3.67 7.21 13.02
C ASP A 145 2.65 6.69 12.00
N SER A 146 1.39 6.86 12.36
CA SER A 146 0.24 6.50 11.54
C SER A 146 -0.67 7.72 11.34
N ALA A 147 -1.09 7.98 10.11
CA ALA A 147 -1.99 9.08 9.77
C ALA A 147 -2.88 8.76 8.57
N MET A 148 -4.02 9.48 8.50
CA MET A 148 -4.91 9.48 7.35
C MET A 148 -4.69 10.75 6.52
N VAL A 149 -4.59 10.61 5.22
CA VAL A 149 -4.44 11.67 4.21
C VAL A 149 -5.72 11.76 3.39
N ARG A 150 -6.25 12.96 3.18
CA ARG A 150 -7.56 13.16 2.54
C ARG A 150 -7.55 14.12 1.38
N ASP A 151 -6.59 15.03 1.32
CA ASP A 151 -6.61 16.12 0.34
C ASP A 151 -5.25 16.35 -0.33
N GLN A 152 -5.29 17.16 -1.40
CA GLN A 152 -4.13 17.42 -2.25
C GLN A 152 -3.00 18.20 -1.53
N ALA A 153 -3.33 19.00 -0.53
CA ALA A 153 -2.33 19.80 0.20
C ALA A 153 -1.38 18.90 1.02
N GLU A 154 -1.85 17.73 1.45
CA GLU A 154 -1.10 16.76 2.24
C GLU A 154 -0.15 15.88 1.39
N VAL A 155 -0.34 15.83 0.05
CA VAL A 155 0.39 14.87 -0.81
C VAL A 155 1.89 15.09 -0.81
N ALA A 156 2.36 16.33 -0.77
CA ALA A 156 3.80 16.59 -0.74
C ALA A 156 4.47 16.03 0.53
N GLN A 157 3.80 16.16 1.68
CA GLN A 157 4.28 15.59 2.93
C GLN A 157 4.16 14.07 2.95
N LEU A 158 3.06 13.51 2.41
CA LEU A 158 2.88 12.07 2.23
C LEU A 158 4.06 11.44 1.48
N VAL A 159 4.46 12.01 0.34
CA VAL A 159 5.60 11.50 -0.46
C VAL A 159 6.89 11.49 0.37
N LYS A 160 7.17 12.58 1.09
CA LYS A 160 8.34 12.65 1.98
C LYS A 160 8.29 11.58 3.07
N ASP A 161 7.15 11.42 3.73
CA ASP A 161 6.97 10.42 4.79
C ASP A 161 7.22 9.00 4.26
N LEU A 162 6.60 8.65 3.12
CA LEU A 162 6.73 7.32 2.54
C LEU A 162 8.16 7.01 2.05
N ARG A 163 8.86 7.99 1.53
CA ARG A 163 10.18 7.81 0.90
C ARG A 163 11.36 7.95 1.87
N MET A 164 11.28 8.88 2.82
CA MET A 164 12.45 9.36 3.55
C MET A 164 12.34 9.24 5.08
N LYS A 165 11.13 9.18 5.62
CA LYS A 165 10.96 9.20 7.07
C LYS A 165 11.31 7.84 7.68
N LYS A 166 12.02 7.86 8.82
CA LYS A 166 12.26 6.64 9.60
C LYS A 166 10.93 6.01 10.01
N GLY A 167 10.85 4.68 9.85
CA GLY A 167 9.63 3.92 10.08
C GLY A 167 9.57 3.17 11.41
N PRO A 168 8.59 2.29 11.54
CA PRO A 168 7.57 2.02 10.54
C PRO A 168 6.61 3.20 10.36
N VAL A 169 6.35 3.56 9.10
CA VAL A 169 5.41 4.62 8.72
C VAL A 169 4.15 3.99 8.14
N PHE A 170 2.98 4.41 8.59
CA PHE A 170 1.70 3.92 8.07
C PHE A 170 0.83 5.10 7.62
N ARG A 171 0.39 5.08 6.36
CA ARG A 171 -0.47 6.13 5.78
C ARG A 171 -1.67 5.51 5.12
N VAL A 172 -2.86 5.94 5.53
CA VAL A 172 -4.12 5.64 4.85
C VAL A 172 -4.46 6.84 3.97
N VAL A 173 -4.60 6.63 2.68
CA VAL A 173 -4.92 7.71 1.74
C VAL A 173 -6.30 7.48 1.17
N LYS A 174 -7.23 8.39 1.46
CA LYS A 174 -8.58 8.34 0.89
C LYS A 174 -8.52 8.73 -0.58
N VAL A 175 -8.84 7.79 -1.45
CA VAL A 175 -8.82 7.98 -2.90
C VAL A 175 -10.20 7.80 -3.51
N MET A 176 -10.42 8.41 -4.67
CA MET A 176 -11.67 8.29 -5.41
C MET A 176 -11.88 6.84 -5.90
N VAL A 177 -13.14 6.44 -6.02
CA VAL A 177 -13.50 5.27 -6.82
C VAL A 177 -13.43 5.66 -8.29
N GLU A 178 -12.49 5.07 -9.02
CA GLU A 178 -12.24 5.37 -10.42
C GLU A 178 -12.30 4.10 -11.25
N LYS A 179 -12.93 4.20 -12.43
CA LYS A 179 -12.84 3.15 -13.45
C LYS A 179 -11.74 3.55 -14.42
N LEU A 180 -10.59 2.90 -14.30
CA LEU A 180 -9.41 3.15 -15.12
C LEU A 180 -9.08 1.89 -15.93
N ASP A 181 -8.41 2.06 -17.06
CA ASP A 181 -7.91 0.95 -17.85
C ASP A 181 -6.88 0.13 -17.06
N PHE A 182 -6.87 -1.17 -17.30
CA PHE A 182 -5.89 -2.05 -16.70
C PHE A 182 -4.52 -1.87 -17.35
N VAL A 183 -3.50 -1.64 -16.54
CA VAL A 183 -2.11 -1.65 -16.96
C VAL A 183 -1.46 -2.84 -16.28
N MET A 184 -1.42 -3.94 -17.03
CA MET A 184 -1.07 -5.24 -16.48
C MET A 184 0.45 -5.39 -16.34
N PRO A 185 0.98 -5.66 -15.12
CA PRO A 185 2.35 -6.13 -14.97
C PRO A 185 2.50 -7.54 -15.53
N PRO A 186 3.74 -8.06 -15.71
CA PRO A 186 3.95 -9.45 -16.06
C PRO A 186 3.17 -10.37 -15.12
N GLN A 187 2.49 -11.38 -15.68
CA GLN A 187 1.60 -12.27 -14.90
C GLN A 187 2.32 -13.51 -14.34
N ASP A 188 3.53 -13.79 -14.82
CA ASP A 188 4.35 -14.91 -14.33
C ASP A 188 5.02 -14.54 -12.99
N GLY A 189 4.52 -15.12 -11.91
CA GLY A 189 5.05 -14.88 -10.56
C GLY A 189 6.49 -15.38 -10.38
N ALA A 190 6.89 -16.46 -11.07
CA ALA A 190 8.27 -16.95 -11.04
C ALA A 190 9.21 -15.93 -11.70
N HIS A 191 8.82 -15.43 -12.87
CA HIS A 191 9.57 -14.36 -13.55
C HIS A 191 9.67 -13.10 -12.68
N LEU A 192 8.58 -12.65 -12.08
CA LEU A 192 8.58 -11.46 -11.20
C LEU A 192 9.53 -11.63 -10.01
N LYS A 193 9.48 -12.78 -9.36
CA LYS A 193 10.38 -13.12 -8.23
C LYS A 193 11.85 -13.13 -8.69
N ASP A 194 12.16 -13.80 -9.79
CA ASP A 194 13.54 -13.92 -10.28
C ASP A 194 14.07 -12.56 -10.74
N ARG A 195 13.28 -11.78 -11.47
CA ARG A 195 13.59 -10.41 -11.88
C ARG A 195 13.92 -9.52 -10.67
N PHE A 196 13.06 -9.56 -9.64
CA PHE A 196 13.26 -8.78 -8.42
C PHE A 196 14.53 -9.20 -7.67
N ARG A 197 14.74 -10.50 -7.50
CA ARG A 197 15.94 -11.03 -6.83
C ARG A 197 17.22 -10.67 -7.57
N GLN A 198 17.22 -10.83 -8.89
CA GLN A 198 18.38 -10.48 -9.72
C GLN A 198 18.72 -8.99 -9.62
N ALA A 199 17.71 -8.12 -9.69
CA ALA A 199 17.93 -6.68 -9.56
C ALA A 199 18.42 -6.28 -8.16
N LEU A 200 17.95 -6.98 -7.11
CA LEU A 200 18.31 -6.66 -5.73
C LEU A 200 19.68 -7.21 -5.32
N LEU A 201 20.01 -8.44 -5.74
CA LEU A 201 21.18 -9.18 -5.27
C LEU A 201 22.30 -9.29 -6.30
N GLY A 202 22.07 -8.88 -7.55
CA GLY A 202 23.03 -9.00 -8.66
C GLY A 202 23.21 -10.43 -9.18
N SER A 203 22.47 -11.41 -8.62
CA SER A 203 22.49 -12.81 -9.08
C SER A 203 21.14 -13.47 -8.77
N ALA A 204 20.70 -14.38 -9.62
CA ALA A 204 19.49 -15.18 -9.41
C ALA A 204 19.74 -16.31 -8.40
#